data_78eb696ab2ddf0b2d146ba1bcc1538e9
#
_entry.id   78eb696ab2ddf0b2d146ba1bcc1538e9
#
_cell.length_a   1.000
_cell.length_b   1.000
_cell.length_c   1.000
_cell.angle_alpha   90.00
_cell.angle_beta   90.00
_cell.angle_gamma   90.00
#
_symmetry.space_group_name_H-M   'P 1'
#
loop_
_entity.id
_entity.type
_entity.pdbx_description
1 polymer ?
#
loop_
_entity_poly.entity_id
_entity_poly.type
_entity_poly.pdbx_seq_one_letter_code
_entity_poly.pdbx_strand_id
1 'polypeptide(L)'
;MKAFMDKDFMLQSATAQHLYHDYAAAMPICDYHCHIPPREIYENRRFENIAQVWLGGRNPDGSYFGDHYKWRVMRSNGVPEEYITGDKPDRERFQKFAEALPMAIGNPMYHWTNLELHVFFGYDGVLNGDTAEEVWNLCNDKLQHDPKLTVRGLIEQSNVAMVGTTDDPIDSLEWHKKIKDCLLYTSDAAD
;
A
#
# COMPACT_ATOMS: atom_id res chain seq x y z
N MET A 1 11.50 17.62 -19.91
CA MET A 1 11.34 16.14 -19.94
C MET A 1 10.10 15.85 -19.11
N LYS A 2 9.21 14.96 -19.55
CA LYS A 2 8.01 14.56 -18.80
C LYS A 2 8.44 13.86 -17.52
N ALA A 3 7.84 14.20 -16.35
CA ALA A 3 8.11 13.50 -15.12
C ALA A 3 7.61 12.05 -15.17
N PHE A 4 8.23 11.14 -14.43
CA PHE A 4 7.84 9.72 -14.44
C PHE A 4 6.41 9.53 -13.95
N MET A 5 6.05 10.15 -12.84
CA MET A 5 4.70 10.10 -12.24
C MET A 5 3.98 11.43 -12.43
N ASP A 6 3.80 11.87 -13.70
CA ASP A 6 3.00 13.07 -13.95
C ASP A 6 1.49 12.76 -13.97
N LYS A 7 0.67 13.81 -14.05
CA LYS A 7 -0.80 13.69 -14.08
C LYS A 7 -1.34 12.81 -15.21
N ASP A 8 -0.57 12.60 -16.27
CA ASP A 8 -0.92 11.79 -17.43
C ASP A 8 -0.16 10.44 -17.44
N PHE A 9 0.35 10.01 -16.30
CA PHE A 9 1.02 8.72 -16.19
C PHE A 9 0.11 7.61 -16.72
N MET A 10 0.64 6.80 -17.66
CA MET A 10 -0.07 5.76 -18.41
C MET A 10 -1.18 6.24 -19.36
N LEU A 11 -1.52 7.53 -19.40
CA LEU A 11 -2.52 8.08 -20.31
C LEU A 11 -1.85 8.54 -21.62
N GLN A 12 -1.68 7.62 -22.56
CA GLN A 12 -0.86 7.84 -23.76
C GLN A 12 -1.61 8.50 -24.94
N SER A 13 -2.94 8.63 -24.86
CA SER A 13 -3.74 9.25 -25.93
C SER A 13 -4.61 10.38 -25.38
N ALA A 14 -4.97 11.33 -26.24
CA ALA A 14 -5.90 12.40 -25.89
C ALA A 14 -7.26 11.84 -25.42
N THR A 15 -7.71 10.74 -26.00
CA THR A 15 -8.95 10.06 -25.58
C THR A 15 -8.80 9.49 -24.17
N ALA A 16 -7.67 8.83 -23.85
CA ALA A 16 -7.43 8.31 -22.51
C ALA A 16 -7.39 9.43 -21.46
N GLN A 17 -6.70 10.54 -21.75
CA GLN A 17 -6.64 11.71 -20.88
C GLN A 17 -8.02 12.32 -20.66
N HIS A 18 -8.81 12.51 -21.73
CA HIS A 18 -10.19 13.02 -21.63
C HIS A 18 -11.08 12.10 -20.78
N LEU A 19 -11.10 10.80 -21.06
CA LEU A 19 -11.91 9.85 -20.30
C LEU A 19 -11.52 9.78 -18.83
N TYR A 20 -10.25 9.84 -18.53
CA TYR A 20 -9.78 9.78 -17.16
C TYR A 20 -10.07 11.10 -16.41
N HIS A 21 -9.57 12.23 -16.92
CA HIS A 21 -9.65 13.50 -16.18
C HIS A 21 -11.06 14.04 -16.08
N ASP A 22 -11.87 13.90 -17.12
CA ASP A 22 -13.20 14.50 -17.17
C ASP A 22 -14.28 13.61 -16.55
N TYR A 23 -14.03 12.29 -16.41
CA TYR A 23 -15.02 11.35 -15.91
C TYR A 23 -14.49 10.45 -14.80
N ALA A 24 -13.42 9.68 -15.03
CA ALA A 24 -13.04 8.59 -14.13
C ALA A 24 -12.36 9.07 -12.84
N ALA A 25 -11.54 10.12 -12.90
CA ALA A 25 -10.71 10.56 -11.76
C ALA A 25 -11.52 10.96 -10.53
N ALA A 26 -12.73 11.48 -10.71
CA ALA A 26 -13.61 11.91 -9.62
C ALA A 26 -14.59 10.81 -9.13
N MET A 27 -14.63 9.67 -9.82
CA MET A 27 -15.54 8.59 -9.44
C MET A 27 -15.05 7.87 -8.19
N PRO A 28 -15.96 7.49 -7.29
CA PRO A 28 -15.61 6.70 -6.13
C PRO A 28 -15.17 5.29 -6.55
N ILE A 29 -14.20 4.75 -5.81
CA ILE A 29 -13.70 3.39 -6.04
C ILE A 29 -14.58 2.39 -5.30
N CYS A 30 -15.01 1.35 -6.00
CA CYS A 30 -15.58 0.15 -5.43
C CYS A 30 -14.47 -0.90 -5.37
N ASP A 31 -13.83 -1.02 -4.22
CA ASP A 31 -12.77 -2.02 -3.99
C ASP A 31 -13.42 -3.35 -3.60
N TYR A 32 -13.78 -4.13 -4.60
CA TYR A 32 -14.46 -5.40 -4.42
C TYR A 32 -13.54 -6.56 -4.00
N HIS A 33 -12.25 -6.33 -3.89
CA HIS A 33 -11.27 -7.35 -3.50
C HIS A 33 -10.10 -6.73 -2.75
N CYS A 34 -10.22 -6.63 -1.44
CA CYS A 34 -9.27 -5.97 -0.55
C CYS A 34 -8.64 -6.96 0.43
N HIS A 35 -7.32 -6.87 0.61
CA HIS A 35 -6.57 -7.69 1.55
C HIS A 35 -6.27 -7.01 2.89
N ILE A 36 -6.83 -5.82 3.14
CA ILE A 36 -6.68 -5.16 4.44
C ILE A 36 -7.50 -5.93 5.48
N PRO A 37 -6.89 -6.43 6.57
CA PRO A 37 -7.64 -7.13 7.61
C PRO A 37 -8.73 -6.25 8.21
N PRO A 38 -9.99 -6.73 8.33
CA PRO A 38 -11.09 -5.95 8.91
C PRO A 38 -10.79 -5.39 10.30
N ARG A 39 -10.02 -6.12 11.10
CA ARG A 39 -9.53 -5.65 12.39
C ARG A 39 -8.73 -4.36 12.28
N GLU A 40 -7.82 -4.24 11.32
CA GLU A 40 -7.00 -3.05 11.12
C GLU A 40 -7.84 -1.84 10.69
N ILE A 41 -8.90 -2.08 9.90
CA ILE A 41 -9.88 -1.04 9.55
C ILE A 41 -10.63 -0.58 10.80
N TYR A 42 -11.13 -1.52 11.62
CA TYR A 42 -11.84 -1.20 12.85
C TYR A 42 -10.97 -0.41 13.84
N GLU A 43 -9.77 -0.91 14.13
CA GLU A 43 -8.82 -0.31 15.05
C GLU A 43 -8.18 0.97 14.50
N ASN A 44 -8.39 1.26 13.21
CA ASN A 44 -7.76 2.39 12.49
C ASN A 44 -6.25 2.41 12.69
N ARG A 45 -5.61 1.27 12.41
CA ARG A 45 -4.19 1.05 12.67
C ARG A 45 -3.33 2.18 12.10
N ARG A 46 -2.35 2.60 12.88
CA ARG A 46 -1.22 3.44 12.44
C ARG A 46 0.01 2.56 12.30
N PHE A 47 0.74 2.72 11.21
CA PHE A 47 1.97 1.98 10.96
C PHE A 47 3.16 2.69 11.61
N GLU A 48 4.10 1.93 12.15
CA GLU A 48 5.31 2.49 12.76
C GLU A 48 6.31 2.99 11.73
N ASN A 49 6.37 2.32 10.57
CA ASN A 49 7.28 2.66 9.49
C ASN A 49 6.80 2.10 8.14
N ILE A 50 7.42 2.59 7.06
CA ILE A 50 7.06 2.19 5.69
C ILE A 50 7.37 0.71 5.38
N ALA A 51 8.32 0.08 6.05
CA ALA A 51 8.57 -1.34 5.85
C ALA A 51 7.40 -2.19 6.37
N GLN A 52 6.75 -1.79 7.46
CA GLN A 52 5.54 -2.47 7.94
C GLN A 52 4.37 -2.30 6.97
N VAL A 53 4.24 -1.15 6.31
CA VAL A 53 3.22 -0.95 5.27
C VAL A 53 3.43 -1.88 4.09
N TRP A 54 4.67 -2.00 3.62
CA TRP A 54 4.98 -2.70 2.37
C TRP A 54 5.43 -4.14 2.52
N LEU A 55 6.26 -4.40 3.51
CA LEU A 55 6.88 -5.72 3.68
C LEU A 55 6.22 -6.50 4.82
N GLY A 56 5.35 -5.83 5.58
CA GLY A 56 4.72 -6.44 6.74
C GLY A 56 5.68 -6.74 7.87
N GLY A 57 5.24 -7.62 8.75
CA GLY A 57 5.97 -7.98 9.95
C GLY A 57 5.67 -9.40 10.40
N ARG A 58 5.92 -9.65 11.68
CA ARG A 58 5.69 -10.94 12.33
C ARG A 58 4.53 -10.81 13.31
N ASN A 59 3.61 -11.75 13.25
CA ASN A 59 2.55 -11.89 14.24
C ASN A 59 3.11 -12.46 15.57
N PRO A 60 2.38 -12.31 16.69
CA PRO A 60 2.79 -12.87 17.98
C PRO A 60 2.95 -14.40 17.98
N ASP A 61 2.24 -15.10 17.09
CA ASP A 61 2.34 -16.55 16.91
C ASP A 61 3.54 -16.98 16.05
N GLY A 62 4.36 -16.03 15.59
CA GLY A 62 5.53 -16.26 14.75
C GLY A 62 5.25 -16.34 13.25
N SER A 63 3.99 -16.32 12.81
CA SER A 63 3.64 -16.24 11.40
C SER A 63 3.97 -14.86 10.83
N TYR A 64 4.16 -14.79 9.51
CA TYR A 64 4.42 -13.53 8.82
C TYR A 64 3.17 -13.01 8.14
N PHE A 65 3.00 -11.70 8.16
CA PHE A 65 2.02 -11.01 7.34
C PHE A 65 2.73 -9.96 6.46
N GLY A 66 2.25 -9.74 5.28
CA GLY A 66 2.80 -8.74 4.37
C GLY A 66 2.53 -9.06 2.90
N ASP A 67 3.01 -8.18 2.04
CA ASP A 67 2.81 -8.29 0.60
C ASP A 67 3.79 -9.32 0.01
N HIS A 68 3.27 -10.50 -0.26
CA HIS A 68 4.04 -11.58 -0.88
C HIS A 68 4.51 -11.26 -2.32
N TYR A 69 3.92 -10.29 -3.00
CA TYR A 69 4.40 -9.84 -4.31
C TYR A 69 5.70 -9.03 -4.16
N LYS A 70 5.79 -8.14 -3.18
CA LYS A 70 7.04 -7.44 -2.86
C LYS A 70 8.13 -8.42 -2.41
N TRP A 71 7.78 -9.43 -1.59
CA TRP A 71 8.71 -10.50 -1.22
C TRP A 71 9.23 -11.29 -2.42
N ARG A 72 8.37 -11.56 -3.42
CA ARG A 72 8.80 -12.23 -4.66
C ARG A 72 9.79 -11.38 -5.46
N VAL A 73 9.57 -10.08 -5.55
CA VAL A 73 10.53 -9.17 -6.19
C VAL A 73 11.89 -9.23 -5.51
N MET A 74 11.91 -9.19 -4.17
CA MET A 74 13.16 -9.32 -3.41
C MET A 74 13.85 -10.67 -3.67
N ARG A 75 13.12 -11.79 -3.58
CA ARG A 75 13.66 -13.14 -3.84
C ARG A 75 14.19 -13.28 -5.26
N SER A 76 13.46 -12.79 -6.24
CA SER A 76 13.87 -12.85 -7.66
C SER A 76 15.16 -12.08 -7.94
N ASN A 77 15.49 -11.11 -7.09
CA ASN A 77 16.72 -10.33 -7.14
C ASN A 77 17.81 -10.84 -6.18
N GLY A 78 17.64 -12.05 -5.62
CA GLY A 78 18.66 -12.69 -4.80
C GLY A 78 18.82 -12.09 -3.40
N VAL A 79 17.85 -11.36 -2.91
CA VAL A 79 17.86 -10.85 -1.52
C VAL A 79 17.74 -12.03 -0.56
N PRO A 80 18.66 -12.16 0.43
CA PRO A 80 18.59 -13.24 1.42
C PRO A 80 17.29 -13.21 2.23
N GLU A 81 16.76 -14.39 2.56
CA GLU A 81 15.48 -14.55 3.24
C GLU A 81 15.41 -13.84 4.60
N GLU A 82 16.56 -13.69 5.27
CA GLU A 82 16.65 -12.94 6.54
C GLU A 82 16.17 -11.48 6.46
N TYR A 83 16.22 -10.87 5.26
CA TYR A 83 15.71 -9.52 5.00
C TYR A 83 14.26 -9.50 4.52
N ILE A 84 13.68 -10.66 4.20
CA ILE A 84 12.32 -10.76 3.65
C ILE A 84 11.34 -11.16 4.76
N THR A 85 11.50 -12.36 5.29
CA THR A 85 10.68 -12.92 6.37
C THR A 85 11.48 -13.28 7.62
N GLY A 86 12.76 -12.91 7.68
CA GLY A 86 13.64 -13.15 8.82
C GLY A 86 13.66 -12.01 9.83
N ASP A 87 14.70 -11.98 10.67
CA ASP A 87 14.76 -11.14 11.86
C ASP A 87 15.53 -9.82 11.66
N LYS A 88 15.86 -9.48 10.43
CA LYS A 88 16.56 -8.21 10.16
C LYS A 88 15.68 -7.00 10.49
N PRO A 89 16.29 -5.90 10.98
CA PRO A 89 15.56 -4.67 11.26
C PRO A 89 14.81 -4.12 10.04
N ASP A 90 13.65 -3.53 10.26
CA ASP A 90 12.79 -2.97 9.22
C ASP A 90 13.55 -1.99 8.31
N ARG A 91 14.47 -1.19 8.86
CA ARG A 91 15.28 -0.26 8.07
C ARG A 91 16.20 -1.00 7.07
N GLU A 92 16.79 -2.11 7.47
CA GLU A 92 17.63 -2.93 6.59
C GLU A 92 16.78 -3.67 5.54
N ARG A 93 15.63 -4.19 5.93
CA ARG A 93 14.64 -4.82 5.04
C ARG A 93 14.19 -3.85 3.95
N PHE A 94 13.85 -2.63 4.35
CA PHE A 94 13.47 -1.56 3.43
C PHE A 94 14.61 -1.21 2.46
N GLN A 95 15.86 -1.10 2.94
CA GLN A 95 17.03 -0.85 2.10
C GLN A 95 17.17 -1.92 1.01
N LYS A 96 17.03 -3.20 1.38
CA LYS A 96 17.12 -4.32 0.43
C LYS A 96 15.99 -4.32 -0.59
N PHE A 97 14.79 -3.94 -0.19
CA PHE A 97 13.69 -3.75 -1.12
C PHE A 97 13.97 -2.60 -2.11
N ALA A 98 14.45 -1.46 -1.61
CA ALA A 98 14.80 -0.31 -2.43
C ALA A 98 15.92 -0.63 -3.45
N GLU A 99 16.92 -1.42 -3.06
CA GLU A 99 17.99 -1.89 -3.95
C GLU A 99 17.47 -2.84 -5.05
N ALA A 100 16.48 -3.69 -4.71
CA ALA A 100 15.90 -4.65 -5.64
C ALA A 100 14.89 -4.01 -6.63
N LEU A 101 14.21 -2.94 -6.22
CA LEU A 101 13.09 -2.36 -6.97
C LEU A 101 13.46 -1.89 -8.40
N PRO A 102 14.61 -1.25 -8.66
CA PRO A 102 14.99 -0.86 -10.03
C PRO A 102 15.13 -2.01 -11.01
N MET A 103 15.38 -3.21 -10.51
CA MET A 103 15.48 -4.42 -11.35
C MET A 103 14.10 -4.92 -11.79
N ALA A 104 13.03 -4.39 -11.19
CA ALA A 104 11.65 -4.73 -11.50
C ALA A 104 11.01 -3.79 -12.55
N ILE A 105 11.81 -3.02 -13.31
CA ILE A 105 11.31 -2.20 -14.42
C ILE A 105 10.49 -3.07 -15.38
N GLY A 106 9.28 -2.61 -15.71
CA GLY A 106 8.33 -3.38 -16.53
C GLY A 106 7.39 -4.28 -15.71
N ASN A 107 7.66 -4.47 -14.41
CA ASN A 107 6.74 -5.11 -13.49
C ASN A 107 5.84 -4.06 -12.82
N PRO A 108 4.55 -4.31 -12.60
CA PRO A 108 3.64 -3.40 -11.90
C PRO A 108 4.16 -2.94 -10.54
N MET A 109 4.89 -3.76 -9.80
CA MET A 109 5.48 -3.38 -8.49
C MET A 109 6.35 -2.13 -8.57
N TYR A 110 7.11 -1.96 -9.66
CA TYR A 110 7.91 -0.76 -9.86
C TYR A 110 7.04 0.50 -9.98
N HIS A 111 5.96 0.42 -10.76
CA HIS A 111 5.03 1.53 -10.93
C HIS A 111 4.25 1.81 -9.67
N TRP A 112 3.67 0.79 -9.05
CA TRP A 112 2.82 0.94 -7.86
C TRP A 112 3.58 1.52 -6.68
N THR A 113 4.78 1.03 -6.41
CA THR A 113 5.62 1.55 -5.32
C THR A 113 5.91 3.04 -5.50
N ASN A 114 6.33 3.47 -6.70
CA ASN A 114 6.60 4.87 -6.95
C ASN A 114 5.32 5.72 -7.01
N LEU A 115 4.19 5.16 -7.47
CA LEU A 115 2.88 5.83 -7.44
C LEU A 115 2.39 6.05 -6.01
N GLU A 116 2.53 5.06 -5.14
CA GLU A 116 2.21 5.16 -3.71
C GLU A 116 3.04 6.25 -3.03
N LEU A 117 4.33 6.33 -3.34
CA LEU A 117 5.22 7.39 -2.84
C LEU A 117 4.77 8.77 -3.31
N HIS A 118 4.40 8.91 -4.57
CA HIS A 118 3.91 10.16 -5.12
C HIS A 118 2.57 10.58 -4.48
N VAL A 119 1.58 9.69 -4.47
CA VAL A 119 0.21 10.00 -4.07
C VAL A 119 0.09 10.24 -2.56
N PHE A 120 0.65 9.35 -1.73
CA PHE A 120 0.46 9.41 -0.28
C PHE A 120 1.57 10.15 0.45
N PHE A 121 2.78 10.13 -0.09
CA PHE A 121 3.93 10.73 0.57
C PHE A 121 4.49 11.98 -0.13
N GLY A 122 3.94 12.34 -1.31
CA GLY A 122 4.38 13.52 -2.06
C GLY A 122 5.83 13.45 -2.51
N TYR A 123 6.35 12.25 -2.76
CA TYR A 123 7.71 12.03 -3.25
C TYR A 123 7.71 11.90 -4.76
N ASP A 124 8.32 12.86 -5.46
CA ASP A 124 8.36 12.91 -6.92
C ASP A 124 9.59 12.21 -7.53
N GLY A 125 10.48 11.68 -6.68
CA GLY A 125 11.65 10.92 -7.09
C GLY A 125 11.31 9.47 -7.44
N VAL A 126 12.36 8.66 -7.60
CA VAL A 126 12.27 7.22 -7.83
C VAL A 126 13.01 6.49 -6.72
N LEU A 127 12.36 5.49 -6.14
CA LEU A 127 12.96 4.67 -5.09
C LEU A 127 14.02 3.74 -5.67
N ASN A 128 15.21 3.82 -5.09
CA ASN A 128 16.34 2.93 -5.34
C ASN A 128 17.25 2.89 -4.10
N GLY A 129 18.36 2.14 -4.17
CA GLY A 129 19.29 2.02 -3.05
C GLY A 129 19.88 3.34 -2.56
N ASP A 130 20.10 4.31 -3.46
CA ASP A 130 20.70 5.60 -3.13
C ASP A 130 19.67 6.57 -2.51
N THR A 131 18.41 6.47 -2.89
CA THR A 131 17.31 7.31 -2.36
C THR A 131 16.61 6.70 -1.15
N ALA A 132 16.95 5.49 -0.76
CA ALA A 132 16.30 4.75 0.31
C ALA A 132 16.28 5.48 1.66
N GLU A 133 17.36 6.17 2.02
CA GLU A 133 17.44 6.92 3.28
C GLU A 133 16.48 8.11 3.29
N GLU A 134 16.48 8.89 2.21
CA GLU A 134 15.57 10.02 2.06
C GLU A 134 14.12 9.59 2.14
N VAL A 135 13.75 8.54 1.39
CA VAL A 135 12.38 8.02 1.35
C VAL A 135 11.97 7.43 2.69
N TRP A 136 12.87 6.70 3.36
CA TRP A 136 12.63 6.17 4.70
C TRP A 136 12.27 7.28 5.68
N ASN A 137 13.07 8.33 5.72
CA ASN A 137 12.87 9.43 6.65
C ASN A 137 11.58 10.20 6.33
N LEU A 138 11.33 10.52 5.06
CA LEU A 138 10.12 11.20 4.62
C LEU A 138 8.85 10.42 4.95
N CYS A 139 8.81 9.12 4.59
CA CYS A 139 7.63 8.29 4.81
C CYS A 139 7.35 8.10 6.30
N ASN A 140 8.37 7.84 7.10
CA ASN A 140 8.19 7.58 8.51
C ASN A 140 7.81 8.84 9.29
N ASP A 141 8.35 10.00 8.94
CA ASP A 141 7.90 11.27 9.52
C ASP A 141 6.40 11.48 9.27
N LYS A 142 5.95 11.28 8.04
CA LYS A 142 4.53 11.40 7.70
C LYS A 142 3.66 10.35 8.37
N LEU A 143 4.07 9.07 8.41
CA LEU A 143 3.34 8.01 9.08
C LEU A 143 3.15 8.30 10.58
N GLN A 144 4.11 8.97 11.22
CA GLN A 144 4.02 9.32 12.63
C GLN A 144 3.16 10.56 12.89
N HIS A 145 3.18 11.56 12.01
CA HIS A 145 2.62 12.87 12.30
C HIS A 145 1.36 13.20 11.48
N ASP A 146 1.17 12.63 10.29
CA ASP A 146 -0.02 12.89 9.47
C ASP A 146 -1.19 12.01 9.94
N PRO A 147 -2.29 12.60 10.44
CA PRO A 147 -3.47 11.86 10.88
C PRO A 147 -4.18 11.11 9.73
N LYS A 148 -3.92 11.49 8.49
CA LYS A 148 -4.50 10.85 7.31
C LYS A 148 -3.77 9.58 6.88
N LEU A 149 -2.59 9.29 7.42
CA LEU A 149 -1.83 8.07 7.11
C LEU A 149 -2.09 6.95 8.14
N THR A 150 -3.35 6.71 8.39
CA THR A 150 -3.89 5.53 9.09
C THR A 150 -4.62 4.66 8.09
N VAL A 151 -4.99 3.44 8.46
CA VAL A 151 -5.72 2.52 7.56
C VAL A 151 -6.97 3.18 6.99
N ARG A 152 -7.83 3.77 7.83
CA ARG A 152 -9.03 4.47 7.34
C ARG A 152 -8.69 5.71 6.52
N GLY A 153 -7.73 6.49 6.97
CA GLY A 153 -7.32 7.68 6.27
C GLY A 153 -6.75 7.40 4.87
N LEU A 154 -6.06 6.28 4.68
CA LEU A 154 -5.60 5.82 3.35
C LEU A 154 -6.79 5.41 2.47
N ILE A 155 -7.76 4.69 3.00
CA ILE A 155 -9.00 4.31 2.30
C ILE A 155 -9.77 5.57 1.87
N GLU A 156 -9.95 6.52 2.78
CA GLU A 156 -10.65 7.79 2.51
C GLU A 156 -9.94 8.65 1.45
N GLN A 157 -8.62 8.81 1.57
CA GLN A 157 -7.82 9.56 0.58
C GLN A 157 -7.89 8.94 -0.82
N SER A 158 -8.07 7.63 -0.90
CA SER A 158 -8.23 6.91 -2.16
C SER A 158 -9.63 7.04 -2.76
N ASN A 159 -10.55 7.80 -2.15
CA ASN A 159 -11.93 7.93 -2.57
C ASN A 159 -12.64 6.57 -2.71
N VAL A 160 -12.37 5.65 -1.79
CA VAL A 160 -12.99 4.31 -1.76
C VAL A 160 -14.33 4.40 -1.06
N ALA A 161 -15.41 4.07 -1.77
CA ALA A 161 -16.77 4.06 -1.25
C ALA A 161 -17.19 2.70 -0.68
N MET A 162 -16.57 1.63 -1.13
CA MET A 162 -16.87 0.25 -0.71
C MET A 162 -15.59 -0.56 -0.67
N VAL A 163 -15.45 -1.40 0.36
CA VAL A 163 -14.36 -2.36 0.50
C VAL A 163 -14.95 -3.76 0.65
N GLY A 164 -14.60 -4.67 -0.25
CA GLY A 164 -14.88 -6.10 -0.13
C GLY A 164 -13.66 -6.84 0.39
N THR A 165 -13.69 -7.28 1.63
CA THR A 165 -12.57 -7.99 2.26
C THR A 165 -12.52 -9.47 1.86
N THR A 166 -11.33 -10.08 1.96
CA THR A 166 -11.10 -11.49 1.58
C THR A 166 -11.14 -12.39 2.80
N ASP A 167 -12.33 -12.61 3.35
CA ASP A 167 -12.52 -13.46 4.52
C ASP A 167 -12.89 -14.90 4.12
N ASP A 168 -12.59 -15.86 5.00
CA ASP A 168 -13.06 -17.23 4.83
C ASP A 168 -14.55 -17.31 5.14
N PRO A 169 -15.35 -18.05 4.35
CA PRO A 169 -16.80 -18.22 4.61
C PRO A 169 -17.15 -18.74 6.02
N ILE A 170 -16.21 -19.37 6.72
CA ILE A 170 -16.41 -19.83 8.10
C ILE A 170 -16.02 -18.81 9.17
N ASP A 171 -15.46 -17.66 8.78
CA ASP A 171 -15.05 -16.62 9.73
C ASP A 171 -16.26 -16.02 10.44
N SER A 172 -16.04 -15.59 11.69
CA SER A 172 -17.10 -15.07 12.57
C SER A 172 -17.68 -13.73 12.12
N LEU A 173 -17.00 -13.02 11.24
CA LEU A 173 -17.28 -11.65 10.79
C LEU A 173 -17.43 -10.65 11.96
N GLU A 174 -16.81 -10.91 13.10
CA GLU A 174 -16.95 -10.07 14.30
C GLU A 174 -16.47 -8.63 14.07
N TRP A 175 -15.41 -8.45 13.29
CA TRP A 175 -14.87 -7.14 12.97
C TRP A 175 -15.76 -6.36 12.02
N HIS A 176 -16.38 -7.02 11.05
CA HIS A 176 -17.38 -6.42 10.17
C HIS A 176 -18.59 -5.90 10.94
N LYS A 177 -19.09 -6.70 11.90
CA LYS A 177 -20.18 -6.28 12.79
C LYS A 177 -19.79 -5.05 13.60
N LYS A 178 -18.58 -5.04 14.19
CA LYS A 178 -18.06 -3.89 14.94
C LYS A 178 -17.88 -2.65 14.05
N ILE A 179 -17.40 -2.81 12.81
CA ILE A 179 -17.28 -1.73 11.83
C ILE A 179 -18.66 -1.14 11.53
N LYS A 180 -19.65 -2.00 11.27
CA LYS A 180 -21.04 -1.59 11.01
C LYS A 180 -21.63 -0.78 12.15
N ASP A 181 -21.38 -1.19 13.39
CA ASP A 181 -21.93 -0.52 14.56
C ASP A 181 -21.25 0.83 14.87
N CYS A 182 -19.99 1.04 14.44
CA CYS A 182 -19.19 2.20 14.80
C CYS A 182 -18.92 3.19 13.67
N LEU A 183 -19.07 2.76 12.42
CA LEU A 183 -18.80 3.55 11.24
C LEU A 183 -20.05 3.63 10.38
N LEU A 184 -20.47 4.86 10.06
CA LEU A 184 -21.59 5.11 9.11
C LEU A 184 -21.28 4.65 7.67
N TYR A 185 -20.09 4.10 7.44
CA TYR A 185 -19.66 3.50 6.18
C TYR A 185 -19.60 1.99 6.33
N THR A 186 -20.71 1.35 6.01
CA THR A 186 -20.70 -0.08 5.78
C THR A 186 -20.93 -0.32 4.31
N SER A 187 -19.93 -0.87 3.63
CA SER A 187 -20.28 -1.75 2.53
C SER A 187 -21.06 -2.90 3.15
N ASP A 188 -22.29 -3.13 2.68
CA ASP A 188 -22.93 -4.39 2.91
C ASP A 188 -22.04 -5.45 2.24
N ALA A 189 -21.23 -6.12 3.05
CA ALA A 189 -20.57 -7.33 2.62
C ALA A 189 -21.68 -8.30 2.23
N ALA A 190 -21.65 -8.69 0.98
CA ALA A 190 -22.64 -9.45 0.27
C ALA A 190 -23.45 -10.42 1.13
N ASP A 191 -24.78 -10.35 0.98
CA ASP A 191 -25.68 -11.49 1.17
C ASP A 191 -25.32 -12.64 0.21
#